data_4c9b48ae5f9f56525e7fa8cf2916dd39
#
_entry.id   4c9b48ae5f9f56525e7fa8cf2916dd39
#
_cell.length_a   1.000
_cell.length_b   1.000
_cell.length_c   1.000
_cell.angle_alpha   90.00
_cell.angle_beta   90.00
_cell.angle_gamma   90.00
#
_symmetry.space_group_name_H-M   'P 1'
#
loop_
_entity.id
_entity.type
_entity.pdbx_description
1 polymer ?
#
loop_
_entity_poly.entity_id
_entity_poly.type
_entity_poly.pdbx_seq_one_letter_code
_entity_poly.pdbx_strand_id
1 'polypeptide(L)'
;TVLLRVLAVVLSGISPEPLDEKVVPFNAMPVEWAAVYDADIRQFRQATETEVITSDLDGDKVPELLIFNGENGSGGVGWAVLQKANGKYRKVGDVFGILYKSGNGLIVESPCGWADATWSYYTIEHGKLVCKFTIKVKYSKTVRQEPLSIKINFNK
;
A
#
# COMPACT_ATOMS: atom_id res chain seq x y z
N THR A 1 -1.06 4.30 -18.68
CA THR A 1 -0.72 2.91 -19.07
C THR A 1 -1.98 2.08 -19.24
N VAL A 2 -1.97 1.08 -20.13
CA VAL A 2 -3.13 0.24 -20.47
C VAL A 2 -3.73 -0.43 -19.24
N LEU A 3 -2.91 -0.83 -18.28
CA LEU A 3 -3.36 -1.50 -17.05
C LEU A 3 -4.18 -0.57 -16.12
N LEU A 4 -3.77 0.68 -15.97
CA LEU A 4 -4.53 1.70 -15.24
C LEU A 4 -5.90 1.94 -15.89
N ARG A 5 -5.99 1.85 -17.22
CA ARG A 5 -7.27 1.96 -17.96
C ARG A 5 -8.15 0.73 -17.78
N VAL A 6 -7.57 -0.47 -17.75
CA VAL A 6 -8.30 -1.71 -17.47
C VAL A 6 -8.79 -1.73 -16.03
N LEU A 7 -7.97 -1.28 -15.08
CA LEU A 7 -8.37 -1.12 -13.68
C LEU A 7 -9.50 -0.10 -13.54
N ALA A 8 -9.44 1.02 -14.25
CA ALA A 8 -10.48 2.05 -14.26
C ALA A 8 -11.80 1.56 -14.90
N VAL A 9 -11.73 0.67 -15.90
CA VAL A 9 -12.91 0.07 -16.53
C VAL A 9 -13.57 -1.00 -15.64
N VAL A 10 -12.76 -1.80 -14.95
CA VAL A 10 -13.25 -2.85 -14.02
C VAL A 10 -13.77 -2.25 -12.71
N LEU A 11 -13.22 -1.10 -12.31
CA LEU A 11 -13.54 -0.38 -11.07
C LEU A 11 -14.22 0.96 -11.41
N SER A 12 -15.27 0.94 -12.22
CA SER A 12 -15.96 2.17 -12.67
C SER A 12 -16.19 3.15 -11.50
N GLY A 13 -15.46 4.28 -11.53
CA GLY A 13 -15.45 5.29 -10.49
C GLY A 13 -14.20 5.32 -9.59
N ILE A 14 -13.25 4.41 -9.76
CA ILE A 14 -12.01 4.36 -8.97
C ILE A 14 -10.83 4.79 -9.86
N SER A 15 -10.32 5.99 -9.63
CA SER A 15 -9.10 6.50 -10.27
C SER A 15 -7.94 6.37 -9.29
N PRO A 16 -6.90 5.57 -9.60
CA PRO A 16 -5.73 5.48 -8.75
C PRO A 16 -4.97 6.81 -8.74
N GLU A 17 -4.71 7.35 -7.55
CA GLU A 17 -3.90 8.53 -7.34
C GLU A 17 -2.58 8.14 -6.69
N PRO A 18 -1.42 8.65 -7.17
CA PRO A 18 -0.15 8.45 -6.49
C PRO A 18 -0.22 8.96 -5.06
N LEU A 19 0.40 8.24 -4.14
CA LEU A 19 0.56 8.68 -2.76
C LEU A 19 1.87 9.47 -2.63
N ASP A 20 1.82 10.55 -1.86
CA ASP A 20 2.97 11.43 -1.62
C ASP A 20 3.84 10.85 -0.49
N GLU A 21 5.01 10.37 -0.88
CA GLU A 21 5.99 9.77 0.02
C GLU A 21 6.98 10.83 0.52
N LYS A 22 7.27 10.81 1.82
CA LYS A 22 8.20 11.73 2.47
C LYS A 22 9.24 10.97 3.27
N VAL A 23 10.47 11.43 3.21
CA VAL A 23 11.54 10.95 4.09
C VAL A 23 11.53 11.73 5.39
N VAL A 24 11.47 11.03 6.52
CA VAL A 24 11.44 11.62 7.86
C VAL A 24 12.62 11.09 8.68
N PRO A 25 13.53 11.98 9.12
CA PRO A 25 14.56 11.60 10.08
C PRO A 25 13.96 11.14 11.41
N PHE A 26 14.54 10.12 12.05
CA PHE A 26 14.01 9.60 13.32
C PHE A 26 14.00 10.62 14.44
N ASN A 27 14.99 11.53 14.47
CA ASN A 27 15.04 12.61 15.44
C ASN A 27 13.98 13.70 15.24
N ALA A 28 13.35 13.76 14.08
CA ALA A 28 12.25 14.68 13.73
C ALA A 28 10.88 13.98 13.68
N MET A 29 10.84 12.67 13.93
CA MET A 29 9.61 11.90 13.92
C MET A 29 8.72 12.29 15.11
N PRO A 30 7.40 12.53 14.91
CA PRO A 30 6.46 12.73 16.00
C PRO A 30 6.52 11.58 17.02
N VAL A 31 6.46 11.91 18.31
CA VAL A 31 6.59 10.91 19.40
C VAL A 31 5.56 9.78 19.26
N GLU A 32 4.35 10.11 18.83
CA GLU A 32 3.28 9.14 18.62
C GLU A 32 3.57 8.14 17.49
N TRP A 33 4.36 8.54 16.47
CA TRP A 33 4.80 7.66 15.39
C TRP A 33 6.01 6.83 15.82
N ALA A 34 6.97 7.48 16.52
CA ALA A 34 8.17 6.81 17.00
C ALA A 34 7.83 5.67 17.96
N ALA A 35 6.84 5.84 18.83
CA ALA A 35 6.41 4.81 19.77
C ALA A 35 5.92 3.54 19.07
N VAL A 36 5.13 3.67 17.98
CA VAL A 36 4.65 2.53 17.19
C VAL A 36 5.77 1.96 16.34
N TYR A 37 6.60 2.82 15.73
CA TYR A 37 7.73 2.40 14.92
C TYR A 37 8.70 1.52 15.73
N ASP A 38 9.08 1.95 16.92
CA ASP A 38 10.02 1.19 17.76
C ASP A 38 9.42 -0.12 18.28
N ALA A 39 8.11 -0.17 18.57
CA ALA A 39 7.46 -1.35 19.13
C ALA A 39 7.17 -2.43 18.06
N ASP A 40 6.68 -2.02 16.89
CA ASP A 40 6.03 -2.93 15.94
C ASP A 40 6.71 -2.99 14.57
N ILE A 41 7.53 -1.99 14.20
CA ILE A 41 7.99 -1.84 12.82
C ILE A 41 9.50 -1.99 12.67
N ARG A 42 10.28 -1.53 13.63
CA ARG A 42 11.72 -1.42 13.49
C ARG A 42 12.43 -2.75 13.28
N GLN A 43 12.83 -3.01 12.05
CA GLN A 43 13.62 -4.20 11.69
C GLN A 43 15.12 -3.94 11.64
N PHE A 44 15.58 -2.69 11.40
CA PHE A 44 16.99 -2.34 11.19
C PHE A 44 17.42 -1.22 12.14
N ARG A 45 18.38 -1.51 13.02
CA ARG A 45 18.86 -0.58 14.05
C ARG A 45 19.80 0.53 13.53
N GLN A 46 20.18 0.51 12.25
CA GLN A 46 21.21 1.42 11.71
C GLN A 46 20.65 2.54 10.83
N ALA A 47 19.38 2.53 10.50
CA ALA A 47 18.76 3.61 9.72
C ALA A 47 18.65 4.89 10.57
N THR A 48 18.85 6.04 9.94
CA THR A 48 18.72 7.37 10.56
C THR A 48 17.41 8.07 10.16
N GLU A 49 16.71 7.54 9.15
CA GLU A 49 15.49 8.09 8.57
C GLU A 49 14.61 6.96 8.02
N THR A 50 13.35 7.25 7.78
CA THR A 50 12.40 6.32 7.16
C THR A 50 11.46 7.05 6.21
N GLU A 51 10.89 6.29 5.28
CA GLU A 51 9.87 6.77 4.35
C GLU A 51 8.49 6.67 5.01
N VAL A 52 7.68 7.72 4.85
CA VAL A 52 6.33 7.78 5.38
C VAL A 52 5.35 8.35 4.34
N ILE A 53 4.13 7.87 4.39
CA ILE A 53 2.99 8.38 3.61
C ILE A 53 1.88 8.70 4.60
N THR A 54 1.21 9.84 4.41
CA THR A 54 0.00 10.19 5.16
C THR A 54 -1.16 10.38 4.19
N SER A 55 -2.24 9.65 4.37
CA SER A 55 -3.41 9.74 3.50
C SER A 55 -4.66 9.25 4.22
N ASP A 56 -5.77 9.94 4.04
CA ASP A 56 -7.08 9.48 4.50
C ASP A 56 -7.53 8.31 3.62
N LEU A 57 -7.46 7.09 4.16
CA LEU A 57 -7.73 5.85 3.45
C LEU A 57 -9.11 5.24 3.77
N ASP A 58 -9.80 5.74 4.79
CA ASP A 58 -11.14 5.26 5.17
C ASP A 58 -12.24 6.32 5.06
N GLY A 59 -11.87 7.57 4.76
CA GLY A 59 -12.80 8.67 4.51
C GLY A 59 -13.28 9.38 5.79
N ASP A 60 -12.65 9.14 6.93
CA ASP A 60 -13.00 9.76 8.20
C ASP A 60 -12.34 11.15 8.40
N LYS A 61 -11.53 11.62 7.45
CA LYS A 61 -10.74 12.86 7.44
C LYS A 61 -9.57 12.88 8.44
N VAL A 62 -9.28 11.78 9.08
CA VAL A 62 -8.08 11.59 9.89
C VAL A 62 -7.11 10.75 9.07
N PRO A 63 -5.96 11.29 8.65
CA PRO A 63 -5.07 10.54 7.77
C PRO A 63 -4.47 9.32 8.48
N GLU A 64 -4.49 8.19 7.79
CA GLU A 64 -3.67 7.04 8.11
C GLU A 64 -2.21 7.36 7.87
N LEU A 65 -1.35 6.65 8.58
CA LEU A 65 0.10 6.71 8.45
C LEU A 65 0.60 5.37 7.90
N LEU A 66 1.35 5.43 6.80
CA LEU A 66 2.07 4.28 6.28
C LEU A 66 3.55 4.53 6.51
N ILE A 67 4.22 3.59 7.17
CA ILE A 67 5.65 3.68 7.46
C ILE A 67 6.36 2.53 6.74
N PHE A 68 7.48 2.83 6.10
CA PHE A 68 8.35 1.85 5.49
C PHE A 68 8.71 0.73 6.48
N ASN A 69 8.51 -0.52 6.08
CA ASN A 69 8.70 -1.72 6.89
C ASN A 69 9.68 -2.71 6.25
N GLY A 70 10.60 -2.24 5.45
CA GLY A 70 11.64 -3.06 4.83
C GLY A 70 11.41 -3.37 3.36
N GLU A 71 12.45 -3.90 2.74
CA GLU A 71 12.43 -4.40 1.37
C GLU A 71 12.41 -5.93 1.38
N ASN A 72 11.54 -6.52 0.58
CA ASN A 72 11.61 -7.94 0.26
C ASN A 72 12.35 -8.12 -1.06
N GLY A 73 13.40 -8.95 -1.05
CA GLY A 73 14.35 -9.13 -2.15
C GLY A 73 13.79 -9.56 -3.51
N SER A 74 12.49 -9.81 -3.64
CA SER A 74 11.79 -10.11 -4.90
C SER A 74 10.96 -8.96 -5.45
N GLY A 75 11.16 -7.73 -4.97
CA GLY A 75 10.66 -6.55 -5.67
C GLY A 75 9.46 -5.84 -5.05
N GLY A 76 9.34 -5.80 -3.75
CA GLY A 76 8.33 -4.98 -3.10
C GLY A 76 8.88 -4.21 -1.91
N VAL A 77 8.48 -2.96 -1.80
CA VAL A 77 8.64 -2.15 -0.60
C VAL A 77 7.52 -2.51 0.37
N GLY A 78 7.87 -2.85 1.60
CA GLY A 78 6.92 -3.15 2.67
C GLY A 78 6.47 -1.88 3.38
N TRP A 79 5.20 -1.81 3.70
CA TRP A 79 4.58 -0.70 4.42
C TRP A 79 3.73 -1.21 5.57
N ALA A 80 3.99 -0.71 6.76
CA ALA A 80 3.07 -0.88 7.88
C ALA A 80 1.99 0.21 7.81
N VAL A 81 0.74 -0.20 7.80
CA VAL A 81 -0.42 0.71 7.77
C VAL A 81 -0.93 0.92 9.19
N LEU A 82 -0.99 2.19 9.61
CA LEU A 82 -1.39 2.59 10.94
C LEU A 82 -2.60 3.51 10.89
N GLN A 83 -3.60 3.22 11.71
CA GLN A 83 -4.79 4.04 11.90
C GLN A 83 -4.74 4.75 13.24
N LYS A 84 -5.16 6.01 13.28
CA LYS A 84 -5.31 6.77 14.51
C LYS A 84 -6.65 6.47 15.18
N ALA A 85 -6.63 5.94 16.39
CA ALA A 85 -7.83 5.66 17.18
C ALA A 85 -7.60 6.14 18.61
N ASN A 86 -8.54 6.92 19.18
CA ASN A 86 -8.44 7.48 20.53
C ASN A 86 -7.13 8.26 20.77
N GLY A 87 -6.70 9.03 19.77
CA GLY A 87 -5.48 9.85 19.84
C GLY A 87 -4.17 9.09 19.69
N LYS A 88 -4.20 7.76 19.47
CA LYS A 88 -3.00 6.92 19.31
C LYS A 88 -3.02 6.19 17.98
N TYR A 89 -1.85 6.06 17.35
CA TYR A 89 -1.69 5.20 16.19
C TYR A 89 -1.55 3.74 16.61
N ARG A 90 -2.18 2.87 15.84
CA ARG A 90 -2.06 1.42 15.96
C ARG A 90 -1.91 0.80 14.58
N LYS A 91 -1.10 -0.23 14.47
CA LYS A 91 -0.94 -0.99 13.23
C LYS A 91 -2.23 -1.76 12.93
N VAL A 92 -2.74 -1.60 11.71
CA VAL A 92 -3.94 -2.29 11.21
C VAL A 92 -3.62 -3.36 10.18
N GLY A 93 -2.40 -3.35 9.62
CA GLY A 93 -1.90 -4.34 8.69
C GLY A 93 -0.59 -3.96 8.04
N ASP A 94 -0.13 -4.84 7.14
CA ASP A 94 1.04 -4.61 6.29
C ASP A 94 0.66 -4.83 4.83
N VAL A 95 1.31 -4.10 3.93
CA VAL A 95 1.21 -4.29 2.47
C VAL A 95 2.60 -4.26 1.85
N PHE A 96 2.73 -4.88 0.66
CA PHE A 96 3.99 -4.94 -0.08
C PHE A 96 3.76 -4.55 -1.53
N GLY A 97 4.42 -3.51 -1.99
CA GLY A 97 4.36 -3.06 -3.37
C GLY A 97 4.31 -1.55 -3.53
N ILE A 98 3.97 -1.12 -4.74
CA ILE A 98 3.74 0.28 -5.08
C ILE A 98 2.32 0.65 -4.68
N LEU A 99 2.16 1.79 -4.04
CA LEU A 99 0.91 2.21 -3.42
C LEU A 99 0.22 3.32 -4.20
N TYR A 100 -1.10 3.21 -4.32
CA TYR A 100 -1.97 4.24 -4.89
C TYR A 100 -3.20 4.41 -4.00
N LYS A 101 -3.66 5.64 -3.85
CA LYS A 101 -4.97 5.93 -3.24
C LYS A 101 -6.06 5.69 -4.28
N SER A 102 -7.21 5.19 -3.84
CA SER A 102 -8.41 5.05 -4.67
C SER A 102 -9.66 5.20 -3.84
N GLY A 103 -10.29 6.36 -3.91
CA GLY A 103 -11.42 6.69 -3.05
C GLY A 103 -11.04 6.53 -1.57
N ASN A 104 -11.83 5.76 -0.84
CA ASN A 104 -11.60 5.41 0.56
C ASN A 104 -10.86 4.06 0.68
N GLY A 105 -9.78 3.87 -0.08
CA GLY A 105 -9.02 2.64 -0.03
C GLY A 105 -7.63 2.76 -0.64
N LEU A 106 -6.90 1.66 -0.54
CA LEU A 106 -5.53 1.53 -0.97
C LEU A 106 -5.42 0.49 -2.08
N ILE A 107 -4.83 0.86 -3.21
CA ILE A 107 -4.42 -0.08 -4.24
C ILE A 107 -2.94 -0.37 -4.06
N VAL A 108 -2.60 -1.64 -4.06
CA VAL A 108 -1.23 -2.13 -3.95
C VAL A 108 -0.88 -2.93 -5.21
N GLU A 109 0.11 -2.45 -5.94
CA GLU A 109 0.72 -3.18 -7.05
C GLU A 109 1.92 -3.97 -6.53
N SER A 110 1.80 -5.28 -6.51
CA SER A 110 2.88 -6.19 -6.14
C SER A 110 3.44 -6.85 -7.40
N PRO A 111 4.67 -6.52 -7.82
CA PRO A 111 5.31 -7.20 -8.93
C PRO A 111 5.67 -8.64 -8.54
N CYS A 112 5.21 -9.60 -9.33
CA CYS A 112 5.49 -11.03 -9.14
C CYS A 112 6.49 -11.52 -10.20
N GLY A 113 7.65 -10.86 -10.31
CA GLY A 113 8.63 -11.16 -11.35
C GLY A 113 8.40 -10.42 -12.67
N TRP A 114 9.00 -10.92 -13.76
CA TRP A 114 9.06 -10.21 -15.04
C TRP A 114 7.75 -10.20 -15.84
N ALA A 115 6.91 -11.19 -15.60
CA ALA A 115 5.73 -11.46 -16.45
C ALA A 115 4.40 -11.32 -15.72
N ASP A 116 4.41 -11.18 -14.41
CA ASP A 116 3.18 -11.18 -13.61
C ASP A 116 3.15 -9.96 -12.68
N ALA A 117 1.97 -9.37 -12.50
CA ALA A 117 1.70 -8.38 -11.48
C ALA A 117 0.39 -8.72 -10.77
N THR A 118 0.34 -8.40 -9.50
CA THR A 118 -0.86 -8.52 -8.68
C THR A 118 -1.27 -7.13 -8.19
N TRP A 119 -2.51 -6.76 -8.45
CA TRP A 119 -3.12 -5.52 -7.95
C TRP A 119 -4.15 -5.89 -6.91
N SER A 120 -4.00 -5.40 -5.70
CA SER A 120 -4.92 -5.69 -4.60
C SER A 120 -5.54 -4.40 -4.09
N TYR A 121 -6.84 -4.42 -3.84
CA TYR A 121 -7.57 -3.30 -3.24
C TYR A 121 -7.89 -3.60 -1.79
N TYR A 122 -7.49 -2.68 -0.93
CA TYR A 122 -7.69 -2.76 0.52
C TYR A 122 -8.56 -1.62 1.03
N THR A 123 -9.35 -1.92 2.04
CA THR A 123 -10.07 -0.95 2.88
C THR A 123 -9.71 -1.18 4.34
N ILE A 124 -9.95 -0.16 5.18
CA ILE A 124 -9.82 -0.32 6.62
C ILE A 124 -11.22 -0.54 7.20
N GLU A 125 -11.45 -1.69 7.79
CA GLU A 125 -12.73 -2.08 8.36
C GLU A 125 -12.54 -2.58 9.80
N HIS A 126 -13.26 -1.97 10.73
CA HIS A 126 -13.17 -2.33 12.16
C HIS A 126 -11.74 -2.35 12.72
N GLY A 127 -10.90 -1.42 12.23
CA GLY A 127 -9.52 -1.29 12.64
C GLY A 127 -8.60 -2.40 12.13
N LYS A 128 -8.93 -2.98 10.99
CA LYS A 128 -8.11 -3.95 10.27
C LYS A 128 -8.04 -3.60 8.80
N LEU A 129 -6.90 -3.84 8.20
CA LEU A 129 -6.72 -3.74 6.76
C LEU A 129 -7.27 -4.99 6.08
N VAL A 130 -8.29 -4.82 5.24
CA VAL A 130 -9.04 -5.92 4.59
C VAL A 130 -8.84 -5.86 3.09
N CYS A 131 -8.30 -6.92 2.50
CA CYS A 131 -8.21 -7.06 1.05
C CYS A 131 -9.59 -7.44 0.49
N LYS A 132 -10.18 -6.56 -0.31
CA LYS A 132 -11.52 -6.76 -0.91
C LYS A 132 -11.47 -7.60 -2.16
N PHE A 133 -10.47 -7.39 -2.99
CA PHE A 133 -10.26 -8.18 -4.20
C PHE A 133 -8.81 -8.08 -4.68
N THR A 134 -8.44 -9.00 -5.56
CA THR A 134 -7.14 -9.07 -6.18
C THR A 134 -7.28 -9.31 -7.67
N ILE A 135 -6.54 -8.55 -8.47
CA ILE A 135 -6.43 -8.70 -9.92
C ILE A 135 -5.04 -9.24 -10.22
N LYS A 136 -4.98 -10.43 -10.83
CA LYS A 136 -3.73 -11.00 -11.35
C LYS A 136 -3.64 -10.73 -12.84
N VAL A 137 -2.52 -10.15 -13.25
CA VAL A 137 -2.26 -9.80 -14.64
C VAL A 137 -1.01 -10.53 -15.09
N LYS A 138 -1.12 -11.28 -16.17
CA LYS A 138 0.01 -11.87 -16.88
C LYS A 138 0.35 -11.03 -18.09
N TYR A 139 1.62 -10.70 -18.23
CA TYR A 139 2.13 -9.95 -19.38
C TYR A 139 2.84 -10.88 -20.37
N SER A 140 2.85 -10.48 -21.64
CA SER A 140 3.72 -11.11 -22.64
C SER A 140 5.18 -10.92 -22.25
N LYS A 141 5.98 -11.96 -22.42
CA LYS A 141 7.44 -11.90 -22.19
C LYS A 141 8.15 -10.91 -23.13
N THR A 142 7.53 -10.62 -24.27
CA THR A 142 8.11 -9.74 -25.33
C THR A 142 7.61 -8.32 -25.27
N VAL A 143 6.38 -8.07 -24.79
CA VAL A 143 5.78 -6.73 -24.74
C VAL A 143 5.03 -6.58 -23.41
N ARG A 144 5.65 -5.93 -22.46
CA ARG A 144 5.09 -5.71 -21.11
C ARG A 144 3.84 -4.81 -21.07
N GLN A 145 3.41 -4.29 -22.22
CA GLN A 145 2.26 -3.37 -22.33
C GLN A 145 0.94 -4.08 -22.63
N GLU A 146 0.99 -5.35 -23.06
CA GLU A 146 -0.23 -6.11 -23.40
C GLU A 146 -0.43 -7.26 -22.41
N PRO A 147 -1.49 -7.22 -21.61
CA PRO A 147 -1.81 -8.32 -20.70
C PRO A 147 -2.25 -9.54 -21.50
N LEU A 148 -1.61 -10.70 -21.26
CA LEU A 148 -2.02 -11.99 -21.81
C LEU A 148 -3.26 -12.55 -21.14
N SER A 149 -3.44 -12.27 -19.86
CA SER A 149 -4.62 -12.68 -19.11
C SER A 149 -4.84 -11.81 -17.87
N ILE A 150 -6.10 -11.63 -17.51
CA ILE A 150 -6.52 -10.92 -16.31
C ILE A 150 -7.44 -11.85 -15.52
N LYS A 151 -7.13 -12.08 -14.25
CA LYS A 151 -7.97 -12.86 -13.34
C LYS A 151 -8.32 -12.01 -12.12
N ILE A 152 -9.62 -11.89 -11.84
CA ILE A 152 -10.13 -11.14 -10.68
C ILE A 152 -10.61 -12.14 -9.64
N ASN A 153 -10.14 -12.00 -8.41
CA ASN A 153 -10.57 -12.79 -7.27
C ASN A 153 -11.15 -11.85 -6.20
N PHE A 154 -12.41 -12.07 -5.85
CA PHE A 154 -13.04 -11.36 -4.73
C PHE A 154 -12.83 -12.16 -3.46
N ASN A 155 -12.40 -11.48 -2.40
CA ASN A 155 -12.28 -12.08 -1.08
C ASN A 155 -13.63 -11.92 -0.37
N LYS A 156 -14.14 -13.00 0.17
CA LYS A 156 -15.40 -13.04 0.95
C LYS A 156 -15.15 -12.66 2.40
#